data_3c8a6e06d518cfb467cb4a89112a401c
#
_entry.id   3c8a6e06d518cfb467cb4a89112a401c
#
_cell.length_a   1.000
_cell.length_b   1.000
_cell.length_c   1.000
_cell.angle_alpha   90.00
_cell.angle_beta   90.00
_cell.angle_gamma   90.00
#
_symmetry.space_group_name_H-M   'P 1'
#
loop_
_entity.id
_entity.type
_entity.pdbx_description
1 polymer ?
#
loop_
_entity_poly.entity_id
_entity_poly.type
_entity_poly.pdbx_seq_one_letter_code
_entity_poly.pdbx_strand_id
1 'polypeptide(L)'
;MAFGFVDHCLLVETPGSGLVLVDTGFGLGCVQNPRLLGWTRHAIGPVLREAETAVRQIEALGYDPLDVRHILLTHLDYDHTGGLADFPSATVHVHGPEHRASQQPTIVDRIRYRTAQLCGHGVNWQINELDGGEPWFGFRAVRDLDGLPPEILVVPLYGHTRGHVGVAIDTGTGWLLHAGDAYTEPHALGSGPLTTASRAMHMVTAHPSHPRAQLQIMRRLTELVADHSEDVTVFCSHDSAAFARLASEVV
;
A
#
# COMPACT_ATOMS: atom_id res chain seq x y z
N MET A 1 0.92 25.18 6.26
CA MET A 1 1.40 23.86 6.67
C MET A 1 1.99 23.23 5.42
N ALA A 2 3.24 22.76 5.46
CA ALA A 2 3.80 22.00 4.34
C ALA A 2 2.99 20.70 4.27
N PHE A 3 2.37 20.40 3.13
CA PHE A 3 1.76 19.11 2.87
C PHE A 3 2.91 18.09 2.75
N GLY A 4 3.18 17.39 3.84
CA GLY A 4 4.13 16.27 3.83
C GLY A 4 3.44 15.05 3.22
N PHE A 5 4.17 14.24 2.46
CA PHE A 5 3.75 12.89 2.14
C PHE A 5 3.80 12.03 3.42
N VAL A 6 2.90 11.08 3.52
CA VAL A 6 2.87 10.04 4.56
C VAL A 6 3.00 8.69 3.87
N ASP A 7 3.39 7.66 4.61
CA ASP A 7 3.32 6.27 4.18
C ASP A 7 2.23 5.61 5.04
N HIS A 8 0.98 5.76 4.59
CA HIS A 8 -0.20 5.29 5.33
C HIS A 8 -0.29 3.76 5.27
N CYS A 9 0.04 3.09 6.36
CA CYS A 9 -0.20 1.67 6.56
C CYS A 9 -1.57 1.46 7.23
N LEU A 10 -2.22 0.32 6.98
CA LEU A 10 -3.49 -0.02 7.61
C LEU A 10 -3.33 -1.26 8.48
N LEU A 11 -3.65 -1.14 9.77
CA LEU A 11 -3.70 -2.28 10.69
C LEU A 11 -5.13 -2.77 10.81
N VAL A 12 -5.34 -4.07 10.59
CA VAL A 12 -6.64 -4.73 10.68
C VAL A 12 -6.60 -5.77 11.78
N GLU A 13 -7.48 -5.63 12.77
CA GLU A 13 -7.71 -6.67 13.77
C GLU A 13 -8.70 -7.68 13.21
N THR A 14 -8.35 -8.96 13.24
CA THR A 14 -9.20 -10.03 12.73
C THR A 14 -9.57 -11.02 13.82
N PRO A 15 -10.79 -11.58 13.83
CA PRO A 15 -11.24 -12.49 14.91
C PRO A 15 -10.43 -13.79 15.00
N GLY A 16 -9.80 -14.24 13.94
CA GLY A 16 -9.14 -15.55 13.88
C GLY A 16 -7.75 -15.59 13.27
N SER A 17 -7.36 -14.57 12.50
CA SER A 17 -6.07 -14.54 11.77
C SER A 17 -5.03 -13.64 12.45
N GLY A 18 -5.28 -13.14 13.65
CA GLY A 18 -4.41 -12.17 14.33
C GLY A 18 -4.50 -10.79 13.71
N LEU A 19 -3.41 -10.04 13.80
CA LEU A 19 -3.31 -8.74 13.14
C LEU A 19 -2.84 -8.91 11.68
N VAL A 20 -3.48 -8.16 10.80
CA VAL A 20 -3.10 -8.04 9.39
C VAL A 20 -2.66 -6.61 9.12
N LEU A 21 -1.46 -6.45 8.57
CA LEU A 21 -0.91 -5.13 8.23
C LEU A 21 -0.89 -4.95 6.71
N VAL A 22 -1.42 -3.85 6.21
CA VAL A 22 -1.31 -3.46 4.80
C VAL A 22 -0.18 -2.46 4.66
N ASP A 23 0.85 -2.84 3.92
CA ASP A 23 2.14 -2.15 3.79
C ASP A 23 2.86 -1.96 5.14
N THR A 24 4.13 -1.56 5.11
CA THR A 24 4.94 -1.46 6.33
C THR A 24 5.66 -0.12 6.50
N GLY A 25 5.56 0.77 5.52
CA GLY A 25 6.28 2.03 5.53
C GLY A 25 7.80 1.86 5.62
N PHE A 26 8.47 2.89 6.14
CA PHE A 26 9.86 2.79 6.55
C PHE A 26 9.96 2.15 7.93
N GLY A 27 10.77 1.06 8.04
CA GLY A 27 10.97 0.38 9.32
C GLY A 27 12.14 0.89 10.14
N LEU A 28 12.36 0.26 11.30
CA LEU A 28 13.46 0.55 12.22
C LEU A 28 14.83 0.48 11.54
N GLY A 29 15.01 -0.48 10.62
CA GLY A 29 16.26 -0.61 9.86
C GLY A 29 16.57 0.64 9.03
N CYS A 30 15.57 1.28 8.42
CA CYS A 30 15.73 2.54 7.68
C CYS A 30 16.05 3.73 8.60
N VAL A 31 15.43 3.76 9.79
CA VAL A 31 15.69 4.79 10.80
C VAL A 31 17.13 4.70 11.31
N GLN A 32 17.57 3.49 11.67
CA GLN A 32 18.91 3.23 12.21
C GLN A 32 20.01 3.40 11.16
N ASN A 33 19.73 3.05 9.91
CA ASN A 33 20.66 3.14 8.80
C ASN A 33 20.02 3.71 7.53
N PRO A 34 19.86 5.04 7.42
CA PRO A 34 19.26 5.67 6.23
C PRO A 34 20.00 5.40 4.92
N ARG A 35 21.23 4.86 4.97
CA ARG A 35 21.98 4.45 3.77
C ARG A 35 21.31 3.31 3.01
N LEU A 36 20.44 2.52 3.67
CA LEU A 36 19.65 1.48 3.02
C LEU A 36 18.74 2.03 1.90
N LEU A 37 18.31 3.30 2.02
CA LEU A 37 17.52 3.99 1.00
C LEU A 37 18.38 4.46 -0.20
N GLY A 38 19.71 4.33 -0.12
CA GLY A 38 20.61 4.77 -1.18
C GLY A 38 20.52 6.28 -1.45
N TRP A 39 20.59 6.66 -2.71
CA TRP A 39 20.51 8.07 -3.13
C TRP A 39 19.10 8.67 -3.00
N THR A 40 18.05 7.83 -3.04
CA THR A 40 16.65 8.29 -2.97
C THR A 40 16.36 9.04 -1.67
N ARG A 41 17.06 8.73 -0.56
CA ARG A 41 16.95 9.48 0.70
C ARG A 41 17.20 10.99 0.54
N HIS A 42 18.04 11.38 -0.44
CA HIS A 42 18.34 12.79 -0.71
C HIS A 42 17.32 13.44 -1.66
N ALA A 43 16.67 12.63 -2.49
CA ALA A 43 15.66 13.09 -3.42
C ALA A 43 14.29 13.30 -2.75
N ILE A 44 13.90 12.38 -1.87
CA ILE A 44 12.58 12.41 -1.20
C ILE A 44 12.64 13.05 0.19
N GLY A 45 13.82 13.06 0.85
CA GLY A 45 14.00 13.67 2.17
C GLY A 45 13.11 13.08 3.27
N PRO A 46 13.06 11.74 3.46
CA PRO A 46 12.13 11.14 4.40
C PRO A 46 12.42 11.57 5.83
N VAL A 47 11.38 11.81 6.61
CA VAL A 47 11.47 12.07 8.04
C VAL A 47 11.46 10.73 8.75
N LEU A 48 12.65 10.20 9.04
CA LEU A 48 12.82 8.88 9.65
C LEU A 48 12.81 8.99 11.17
N ARG A 49 11.64 8.92 11.78
CA ARG A 49 11.44 8.89 13.22
C ARG A 49 11.04 7.50 13.69
N GLU A 50 11.69 7.00 14.72
CA GLU A 50 11.40 5.67 15.26
C GLU A 50 9.93 5.52 15.68
N ALA A 51 9.36 6.52 16.32
CA ALA A 51 7.96 6.52 16.77
C ALA A 51 6.93 6.51 15.64
N GLU A 52 7.35 6.82 14.40
CA GLU A 52 6.48 6.81 13.22
C GLU A 52 6.56 5.50 12.42
N THR A 53 7.40 4.55 12.84
CA THR A 53 7.43 3.21 12.23
C THR A 53 6.19 2.42 12.59
N ALA A 54 5.71 1.56 11.67
CA ALA A 54 4.51 0.73 11.90
C ALA A 54 4.64 -0.10 13.19
N VAL A 55 5.78 -0.69 13.45
CA VAL A 55 6.02 -1.50 14.65
C VAL A 55 5.84 -0.67 15.93
N ARG A 56 6.33 0.57 16.00
CA ARG A 56 6.18 1.42 17.18
C ARG A 56 4.76 1.96 17.35
N GLN A 57 4.07 2.21 16.24
CA GLN A 57 2.67 2.61 16.30
C GLN A 57 1.77 1.46 16.76
N ILE A 58 2.03 0.23 16.34
CA ILE A 58 1.34 -0.98 16.83
C ILE A 58 1.54 -1.15 18.34
N GLU A 59 2.77 -1.00 18.84
CA GLU A 59 3.06 -1.01 20.28
C GLU A 59 2.31 0.11 21.03
N ALA A 60 2.27 1.32 20.46
CA ALA A 60 1.58 2.48 21.06
C ALA A 60 0.05 2.29 21.10
N LEU A 61 -0.52 1.51 20.19
CA LEU A 61 -1.92 1.09 20.20
C LEU A 61 -2.21 -0.02 21.23
N GLY A 62 -1.16 -0.58 21.88
CA GLY A 62 -1.29 -1.62 22.91
C GLY A 62 -1.26 -3.06 22.37
N TYR A 63 -0.95 -3.25 21.11
CA TYR A 63 -0.79 -4.57 20.50
C TYR A 63 0.67 -5.04 20.56
N ASP A 64 0.85 -6.37 20.55
CA ASP A 64 2.18 -6.96 20.35
C ASP A 64 2.46 -7.05 18.84
N PRO A 65 3.56 -6.46 18.33
CA PRO A 65 3.95 -6.61 16.93
C PRO A 65 4.13 -8.08 16.47
N LEU A 66 4.38 -9.00 17.40
CA LEU A 66 4.44 -10.43 17.10
C LEU A 66 3.07 -11.05 16.75
N ASP A 67 1.98 -10.35 17.07
CA ASP A 67 0.63 -10.74 16.66
C ASP A 67 0.29 -10.31 15.22
N VAL A 68 1.15 -9.55 14.55
CA VAL A 68 1.08 -9.34 13.10
C VAL A 68 1.44 -10.65 12.41
N ARG A 69 0.40 -11.38 12.03
CA ARG A 69 0.54 -12.70 11.39
C ARG A 69 0.65 -12.62 9.88
N HIS A 70 0.05 -11.59 9.29
CA HIS A 70 -0.01 -11.39 7.85
C HIS A 70 0.33 -9.94 7.51
N ILE A 71 1.11 -9.77 6.45
CA ILE A 71 1.36 -8.48 5.79
C ILE A 71 0.87 -8.60 4.36
N LEU A 72 0.01 -7.69 3.93
CA LEU A 72 -0.44 -7.55 2.55
C LEU A 72 0.30 -6.37 1.91
N LEU A 73 1.15 -6.63 0.95
CA LEU A 73 1.84 -5.58 0.22
C LEU A 73 1.04 -5.13 -0.99
N THR A 74 0.78 -3.84 -1.08
CA THR A 74 0.17 -3.25 -2.27
C THR A 74 1.11 -3.36 -3.46
N HIS A 75 2.41 -3.14 -3.23
CA HIS A 75 3.50 -3.31 -4.18
C HIS A 75 4.86 -3.35 -3.44
N LEU A 76 5.98 -3.39 -4.17
CA LEU A 76 7.29 -3.64 -3.57
C LEU A 76 8.22 -2.41 -3.58
N ASP A 77 7.70 -1.19 -3.64
CA ASP A 77 8.51 0.02 -3.49
C ASP A 77 9.11 0.09 -2.07
N TYR A 78 10.24 0.72 -1.95
CA TYR A 78 11.06 0.74 -0.73
C TYR A 78 10.39 1.41 0.47
N ASP A 79 9.44 2.30 0.24
CA ASP A 79 8.63 2.99 1.24
C ASP A 79 7.40 2.19 1.69
N HIS A 80 7.10 1.07 1.02
CA HIS A 80 6.08 0.10 1.42
C HIS A 80 6.66 -1.14 2.08
N THR A 81 7.92 -1.46 1.79
CA THR A 81 8.59 -2.69 2.24
C THR A 81 9.67 -2.46 3.31
N GLY A 82 9.90 -1.20 3.69
CA GLY A 82 10.99 -0.83 4.58
C GLY A 82 10.91 -1.43 5.98
N GLY A 83 9.69 -1.71 6.46
CA GLY A 83 9.42 -2.28 7.78
C GLY A 83 9.29 -3.80 7.82
N LEU A 84 9.47 -4.53 6.72
CA LEU A 84 9.30 -6.00 6.71
C LEU A 84 10.16 -6.72 7.75
N ALA A 85 11.38 -6.24 7.99
CA ALA A 85 12.30 -6.82 8.97
C ALA A 85 11.83 -6.67 10.42
N ASP A 86 10.91 -5.74 10.69
CA ASP A 86 10.35 -5.51 12.02
C ASP A 86 9.29 -6.56 12.40
N PHE A 87 8.83 -7.36 11.40
CA PHE A 87 7.79 -8.38 11.56
C PHE A 87 8.27 -9.77 11.09
N PRO A 88 9.28 -10.36 11.73
CA PRO A 88 9.97 -11.55 11.22
C PRO A 88 9.10 -12.82 11.18
N SER A 89 7.99 -12.84 11.92
CA SER A 89 7.08 -13.99 12.00
C SER A 89 5.89 -13.89 11.03
N ALA A 90 5.72 -12.75 10.37
CA ALA A 90 4.58 -12.53 9.49
C ALA A 90 4.71 -13.29 8.17
N THR A 91 3.59 -13.81 7.67
CA THR A 91 3.47 -14.24 6.27
C THR A 91 3.23 -13.02 5.39
N VAL A 92 4.10 -12.80 4.41
CA VAL A 92 4.06 -11.62 3.54
C VAL A 92 3.41 -11.97 2.21
N HIS A 93 2.19 -11.49 2.01
CA HIS A 93 1.42 -11.69 0.78
C HIS A 93 1.84 -10.66 -0.27
N VAL A 94 2.14 -11.15 -1.46
CA VAL A 94 2.49 -10.33 -2.61
C VAL A 94 1.85 -10.90 -3.88
N HIS A 95 1.44 -10.01 -4.78
CA HIS A 95 0.95 -10.41 -6.09
C HIS A 95 2.08 -10.98 -6.97
N GLY A 96 1.84 -12.12 -7.65
CA GLY A 96 2.85 -12.84 -8.42
C GLY A 96 3.60 -11.98 -9.45
N PRO A 97 2.92 -11.18 -10.31
CA PRO A 97 3.59 -10.26 -11.23
C PRO A 97 4.51 -9.25 -10.55
N GLU A 98 4.17 -8.77 -9.36
CA GLU A 98 5.00 -7.85 -8.58
C GLU A 98 6.26 -8.54 -8.07
N HIS A 99 6.10 -9.72 -7.47
CA HIS A 99 7.22 -10.51 -7.02
C HIS A 99 8.16 -10.87 -8.17
N ARG A 100 7.63 -11.31 -9.32
CA ARG A 100 8.46 -11.59 -10.51
C ARG A 100 9.21 -10.37 -11.02
N ALA A 101 8.57 -9.17 -10.99
CA ALA A 101 9.23 -7.94 -11.39
C ALA A 101 10.42 -7.60 -10.48
N SER A 102 10.30 -7.83 -9.17
CA SER A 102 11.39 -7.59 -8.22
C SER A 102 12.57 -8.57 -8.40
N GLN A 103 12.31 -9.80 -8.86
CA GLN A 103 13.35 -10.79 -9.13
C GLN A 103 14.13 -10.49 -10.44
N GLN A 104 13.48 -9.82 -11.40
CA GLN A 104 14.06 -9.46 -12.70
C GLN A 104 13.80 -7.98 -12.99
N PRO A 105 14.33 -7.06 -12.16
CA PRO A 105 14.02 -5.65 -12.28
C PRO A 105 14.66 -5.04 -13.53
N THR A 106 13.90 -4.19 -14.22
CA THR A 106 14.45 -3.30 -15.24
C THR A 106 15.40 -2.28 -14.59
N ILE A 107 16.10 -1.48 -15.40
CA ILE A 107 16.98 -0.42 -14.88
C ILE A 107 16.18 0.57 -14.02
N VAL A 108 14.94 0.88 -14.43
CA VAL A 108 14.05 1.79 -13.70
C VAL A 108 13.55 1.13 -12.40
N ASP A 109 13.16 -0.14 -12.47
CA ASP A 109 12.65 -0.87 -11.30
C ASP A 109 13.71 -1.03 -10.18
N ARG A 110 15.01 -0.99 -10.51
CA ARG A 110 16.12 -1.04 -9.52
C ARG A 110 16.15 0.18 -8.58
N ILE A 111 15.49 1.26 -8.95
CA ILE A 111 15.34 2.43 -8.08
C ILE A 111 14.27 2.14 -7.01
N ARG A 112 13.26 1.34 -7.34
CA ARG A 112 12.12 0.99 -6.51
C ARG A 112 12.43 -0.15 -5.56
N TYR A 113 12.90 -1.29 -6.09
CA TYR A 113 13.09 -2.52 -5.33
C TYR A 113 14.42 -2.53 -4.62
N ARG A 114 14.41 -2.63 -3.29
CA ARG A 114 15.62 -2.71 -2.45
C ARG A 114 15.86 -4.14 -2.00
N THR A 115 16.86 -4.77 -2.57
CA THR A 115 17.24 -6.17 -2.23
C THR A 115 17.43 -6.36 -0.73
N ALA A 116 17.99 -5.38 -0.02
CA ALA A 116 18.19 -5.47 1.42
C ALA A 116 16.87 -5.58 2.22
N GLN A 117 15.78 -4.96 1.73
CA GLN A 117 14.46 -5.05 2.33
C GLN A 117 13.74 -6.34 1.95
N LEU A 118 13.93 -6.82 0.73
CA LEU A 118 13.20 -7.96 0.18
C LEU A 118 13.87 -9.32 0.46
N CYS A 119 15.17 -9.37 0.68
CA CYS A 119 15.92 -10.63 0.80
C CYS A 119 16.82 -10.71 2.03
N GLY A 120 17.09 -9.60 2.71
CA GLY A 120 18.15 -9.50 3.72
C GLY A 120 17.84 -10.17 5.06
N HIS A 121 16.58 -10.61 5.32
CA HIS A 121 16.13 -11.09 6.63
C HIS A 121 15.20 -12.32 6.58
N GLY A 122 15.13 -13.01 5.45
CA GLY A 122 14.37 -14.26 5.33
C GLY A 122 12.85 -14.05 5.33
N VAL A 123 12.35 -13.18 4.46
CA VAL A 123 10.91 -12.91 4.33
C VAL A 123 10.13 -14.17 3.99
N ASN A 124 9.09 -14.48 4.75
CA ASN A 124 8.18 -15.60 4.50
C ASN A 124 7.14 -15.22 3.44
N TRP A 125 7.50 -15.35 2.17
CA TRP A 125 6.67 -14.96 1.04
C TRP A 125 5.51 -15.91 0.78
N GLN A 126 4.29 -15.37 0.71
CA GLN A 126 3.11 -15.99 0.14
C GLN A 126 2.80 -15.31 -1.20
N ILE A 127 3.12 -15.97 -2.30
CA ILE A 127 2.94 -15.42 -3.65
C ILE A 127 1.54 -15.78 -4.12
N ASN A 128 0.71 -14.76 -4.42
CA ASN A 128 -0.67 -14.94 -4.83
C ASN A 128 -0.82 -14.61 -6.32
N GLU A 129 -1.33 -15.55 -7.10
CA GLU A 129 -1.80 -15.28 -8.45
C GLU A 129 -3.28 -14.87 -8.35
N LEU A 130 -3.60 -13.66 -8.80
CA LEU A 130 -4.95 -13.12 -8.70
C LEU A 130 -5.77 -13.45 -9.94
N ASP A 131 -5.77 -14.74 -10.30
CA ASP A 131 -6.53 -15.26 -11.43
C ASP A 131 -8.00 -15.42 -11.04
N GLY A 132 -8.91 -14.87 -11.84
CA GLY A 132 -10.33 -14.95 -11.56
C GLY A 132 -10.85 -13.77 -10.73
N GLY A 133 -11.37 -14.02 -9.53
CA GLY A 133 -11.99 -13.03 -8.63
C GLY A 133 -13.46 -12.76 -8.95
N GLU A 134 -14.13 -12.06 -8.03
CA GLU A 134 -15.54 -11.67 -8.10
C GLU A 134 -15.71 -10.20 -8.52
N PRO A 135 -16.87 -9.81 -9.07
CA PRO A 135 -17.19 -8.40 -9.28
C PRO A 135 -17.30 -7.67 -7.93
N TRP A 136 -16.58 -6.53 -7.82
CA TRP A 136 -16.62 -5.69 -6.65
C TRP A 136 -16.61 -4.21 -7.11
N PHE A 137 -17.74 -3.51 -7.00
CA PHE A 137 -17.90 -2.09 -7.38
C PHE A 137 -17.21 -1.70 -8.70
N GLY A 138 -17.47 -2.45 -9.77
CA GLY A 138 -16.86 -2.21 -11.08
C GLY A 138 -15.42 -2.76 -11.23
N PHE A 139 -14.79 -3.23 -10.17
CA PHE A 139 -13.50 -3.93 -10.19
C PHE A 139 -13.67 -5.44 -10.13
N ARG A 140 -12.58 -6.15 -10.34
CA ARG A 140 -12.47 -7.54 -9.93
C ARG A 140 -11.70 -7.57 -8.61
N ALA A 141 -12.18 -8.34 -7.66
CA ALA A 141 -11.52 -8.52 -6.37
C ALA A 141 -11.32 -10.00 -6.09
N VAL A 142 -10.22 -10.36 -5.45
CA VAL A 142 -9.92 -11.73 -5.06
C VAL A 142 -10.06 -11.86 -3.56
N ARG A 143 -10.94 -12.77 -3.16
CA ARG A 143 -11.18 -13.22 -1.80
C ARG A 143 -10.43 -14.53 -1.56
N ASP A 144 -10.49 -15.06 -0.39
CA ASP A 144 -9.94 -16.38 -0.05
C ASP A 144 -8.43 -16.53 -0.26
N LEU A 145 -7.68 -15.49 0.08
CA LEU A 145 -6.23 -15.63 0.21
C LEU A 145 -5.90 -16.46 1.45
N ASP A 146 -4.99 -17.41 1.28
CA ASP A 146 -4.64 -18.37 2.32
C ASP A 146 -4.23 -17.70 3.63
N GLY A 147 -4.92 -18.07 4.72
CA GLY A 147 -4.72 -17.52 6.06
C GLY A 147 -5.40 -16.17 6.33
N LEU A 148 -6.06 -15.54 5.35
CA LEU A 148 -6.78 -14.29 5.51
C LEU A 148 -8.29 -14.51 5.63
N PRO A 149 -9.00 -13.68 6.41
CA PRO A 149 -10.44 -13.78 6.56
C PRO A 149 -11.16 -13.23 5.30
N PRO A 150 -12.41 -13.66 5.04
CA PRO A 150 -13.16 -13.30 3.84
C PRO A 150 -13.54 -11.81 3.75
N GLU A 151 -13.40 -11.06 4.83
CA GLU A 151 -13.61 -9.61 4.89
C GLU A 151 -12.50 -8.84 4.18
N ILE A 152 -11.37 -9.48 3.88
CA ILE A 152 -10.23 -8.87 3.20
C ILE A 152 -10.21 -9.31 1.74
N LEU A 153 -10.27 -8.34 0.83
CA LEU A 153 -10.20 -8.52 -0.62
C LEU A 153 -8.95 -7.85 -1.19
N VAL A 154 -8.33 -8.49 -2.17
CA VAL A 154 -7.27 -7.87 -2.96
C VAL A 154 -7.83 -7.45 -4.32
N VAL A 155 -7.65 -6.18 -4.65
CA VAL A 155 -8.17 -5.54 -5.85
C VAL A 155 -7.01 -5.19 -6.79
N PRO A 156 -6.88 -5.81 -7.96
CA PRO A 156 -5.86 -5.46 -8.93
C PRO A 156 -5.98 -4.00 -9.40
N LEU A 157 -4.96 -3.18 -9.14
CA LEU A 157 -4.87 -1.76 -9.51
C LEU A 157 -3.58 -1.48 -10.30
N TYR A 158 -3.37 -2.26 -11.36
CA TYR A 158 -2.13 -2.23 -12.14
C TYR A 158 -1.85 -0.86 -12.77
N GLY A 159 -0.59 -0.46 -12.76
CA GLY A 159 -0.17 0.79 -13.44
C GLY A 159 1.02 1.44 -12.77
N HIS A 160 0.95 1.73 -11.48
CA HIS A 160 2.07 2.24 -10.69
C HIS A 160 3.26 1.25 -10.77
N THR A 161 3.00 0.01 -10.40
CA THR A 161 3.86 -1.12 -10.73
C THR A 161 3.11 -2.19 -11.52
N ARG A 162 3.81 -3.26 -11.94
CA ARG A 162 3.22 -4.32 -12.78
C ARG A 162 2.20 -5.16 -12.04
N GLY A 163 2.41 -5.35 -10.76
CA GLY A 163 1.57 -6.17 -9.90
C GLY A 163 0.88 -5.39 -8.80
N HIS A 164 0.81 -4.06 -8.91
CA HIS A 164 0.20 -3.21 -7.91
C HIS A 164 -1.25 -3.60 -7.64
N VAL A 165 -1.61 -3.64 -6.36
CA VAL A 165 -2.95 -3.98 -5.88
C VAL A 165 -3.43 -2.98 -4.83
N GLY A 166 -4.74 -2.89 -4.66
CA GLY A 166 -5.35 -2.32 -3.46
C GLY A 166 -5.86 -3.42 -2.54
N VAL A 167 -6.12 -3.06 -1.30
CA VAL A 167 -6.70 -3.94 -0.29
C VAL A 167 -8.02 -3.34 0.19
N ALA A 168 -9.12 -4.05 0.00
CA ALA A 168 -10.43 -3.65 0.47
C ALA A 168 -10.83 -4.45 1.71
N ILE A 169 -11.29 -3.75 2.74
CA ILE A 169 -11.70 -4.32 4.02
C ILE A 169 -13.21 -4.09 4.20
N ASP A 170 -13.96 -5.16 4.43
CA ASP A 170 -15.35 -5.07 4.87
C ASP A 170 -15.36 -4.73 6.36
N THR A 171 -15.84 -3.54 6.71
CA THR A 171 -15.93 -3.09 8.11
C THR A 171 -17.25 -3.50 8.78
N GLY A 172 -18.14 -4.19 8.05
CA GLY A 172 -19.51 -4.51 8.48
C GLY A 172 -20.49 -3.36 8.32
N THR A 173 -20.01 -2.12 8.08
CA THR A 173 -20.83 -0.93 7.82
C THR A 173 -20.56 -0.32 6.46
N GLY A 174 -19.58 -0.82 5.74
CA GLY A 174 -19.12 -0.38 4.44
C GLY A 174 -17.73 -0.93 4.15
N TRP A 175 -17.14 -0.46 3.06
CA TRP A 175 -15.82 -0.88 2.63
C TRP A 175 -14.77 0.21 2.83
N LEU A 176 -13.58 -0.19 3.25
CA LEU A 176 -12.41 0.66 3.29
C LEU A 176 -11.41 0.16 2.25
N LEU A 177 -11.14 0.94 1.19
CA LEU A 177 -10.18 0.59 0.15
C LEU A 177 -8.86 1.35 0.35
N HIS A 178 -7.82 0.65 0.77
CA HIS A 178 -6.44 1.11 0.67
C HIS A 178 -5.97 0.93 -0.78
N ALA A 179 -5.90 2.02 -1.53
CA ALA A 179 -5.61 1.99 -2.95
C ALA A 179 -4.10 2.01 -3.27
N GLY A 180 -3.23 1.88 -2.26
CA GLY A 180 -1.78 1.97 -2.44
C GLY A 180 -1.38 3.25 -3.17
N ASP A 181 -0.55 3.12 -4.20
CA ASP A 181 -0.06 4.21 -5.05
C ASP A 181 -0.82 4.33 -6.38
N ALA A 182 -2.07 3.84 -6.41
CA ALA A 182 -2.93 4.05 -7.57
C ALA A 182 -3.16 5.53 -7.88
N TYR A 183 -3.04 6.39 -6.88
CA TYR A 183 -2.93 7.86 -6.97
C TYR A 183 -2.14 8.39 -5.77
N THR A 184 -1.66 9.64 -5.83
CA THR A 184 -0.79 10.21 -4.79
C THR A 184 -1.27 11.53 -4.23
N GLU A 185 -2.29 12.16 -4.85
CA GLU A 185 -2.79 13.47 -4.44
C GLU A 185 -4.25 13.38 -3.96
N PRO A 186 -4.60 14.06 -2.85
CA PRO A 186 -5.95 14.06 -2.29
C PRO A 186 -7.06 14.44 -3.26
N HIS A 187 -6.74 15.32 -4.20
CA HIS A 187 -7.70 15.84 -5.18
C HIS A 187 -7.72 15.05 -6.51
N ALA A 188 -6.91 14.00 -6.63
CA ALA A 188 -6.83 13.21 -7.86
C ALA A 188 -8.14 12.47 -8.18
N LEU A 189 -8.90 12.10 -7.15
CA LEU A 189 -10.21 11.44 -7.27
C LEU A 189 -11.40 12.40 -7.02
N GLY A 190 -11.16 13.71 -6.98
CA GLY A 190 -12.23 14.70 -6.79
C GLY A 190 -13.23 14.75 -7.95
N SER A 191 -14.42 15.34 -7.67
CA SER A 191 -15.60 15.41 -8.55
C SER A 191 -15.42 16.22 -9.84
N GLY A 192 -14.20 16.49 -10.28
CA GLY A 192 -13.89 17.20 -11.53
C GLY A 192 -13.08 16.35 -12.50
N PRO A 193 -13.11 16.64 -13.80
CA PRO A 193 -12.22 15.98 -14.75
C PRO A 193 -10.77 16.23 -14.33
N LEU A 194 -9.96 15.18 -14.24
CA LEU A 194 -8.52 15.30 -14.00
C LEU A 194 -7.94 16.31 -14.98
N THR A 195 -7.45 17.43 -14.48
CA THR A 195 -6.82 18.44 -15.33
C THR A 195 -5.55 17.90 -15.95
N THR A 196 -5.12 18.45 -17.05
CA THR A 196 -3.83 18.08 -17.67
C THR A 196 -2.67 18.28 -16.69
N ALA A 197 -2.73 19.33 -15.85
CA ALA A 197 -1.74 19.61 -14.82
C ALA A 197 -1.72 18.54 -13.71
N SER A 198 -2.89 18.13 -13.19
CA SER A 198 -2.98 17.04 -12.19
C SER A 198 -2.46 15.72 -12.72
N ARG A 199 -2.78 15.39 -14.00
CA ARG A 199 -2.25 14.17 -14.63
C ARG A 199 -0.74 14.23 -14.80
N ALA A 200 -0.20 15.37 -15.23
CA ALA A 200 1.25 15.54 -15.40
C ALA A 200 1.97 15.45 -14.06
N MET A 201 1.44 16.07 -13.02
CA MET A 201 1.99 16.01 -11.66
C MET A 201 1.98 14.57 -11.13
N HIS A 202 0.86 13.86 -11.25
CA HIS A 202 0.77 12.46 -10.84
C HIS A 202 1.78 11.58 -11.60
N MET A 203 1.94 11.77 -12.92
CA MET A 203 2.93 11.04 -13.71
C MET A 203 4.37 11.31 -13.27
N VAL A 204 4.66 12.49 -12.76
CA VAL A 204 5.99 12.87 -12.26
C VAL A 204 6.22 12.32 -10.86
N THR A 205 5.24 12.40 -9.98
CA THR A 205 5.36 11.95 -8.58
C THR A 205 5.27 10.44 -8.42
N ALA A 206 4.32 9.80 -9.09
CA ALA A 206 4.11 8.36 -9.00
C ALA A 206 5.09 7.51 -9.83
N HIS A 207 5.76 8.09 -10.85
CA HIS A 207 6.66 7.37 -11.76
C HIS A 207 6.13 6.00 -12.21
N PRO A 208 4.89 5.89 -12.74
CA PRO A 208 4.26 4.60 -12.97
C PRO A 208 5.00 3.78 -14.04
N SER A 209 5.12 2.48 -13.81
CA SER A 209 5.70 1.54 -14.77
C SER A 209 4.84 1.41 -16.04
N HIS A 210 3.53 1.59 -15.89
CA HIS A 210 2.54 1.51 -16.98
C HIS A 210 1.57 2.71 -16.96
N PRO A 211 1.98 3.89 -17.48
CA PRO A 211 1.20 5.14 -17.35
C PRO A 211 -0.23 5.08 -17.87
N ARG A 212 -0.48 4.33 -18.96
CA ARG A 212 -1.83 4.19 -19.54
C ARG A 212 -2.75 3.39 -18.62
N ALA A 213 -2.25 2.29 -18.05
CA ALA A 213 -3.00 1.48 -17.10
C ALA A 213 -3.29 2.29 -15.84
N GLN A 214 -2.30 3.02 -15.31
CA GLN A 214 -2.46 3.91 -14.17
C GLN A 214 -3.59 4.92 -14.38
N LEU A 215 -3.62 5.60 -15.53
CA LEU A 215 -4.70 6.55 -15.84
C LEU A 215 -6.09 5.88 -15.96
N GLN A 216 -6.14 4.64 -16.44
CA GLN A 216 -7.40 3.88 -16.46
C GLN A 216 -7.88 3.55 -15.06
N ILE A 217 -6.98 3.09 -14.17
CA ILE A 217 -7.29 2.82 -12.77
C ILE A 217 -7.76 4.08 -12.06
N MET A 218 -7.07 5.22 -12.22
CA MET A 218 -7.50 6.50 -11.63
C MET A 218 -8.91 6.89 -12.05
N ARG A 219 -9.27 6.73 -13.32
CA ARG A 219 -10.65 7.01 -13.79
C ARG A 219 -11.67 6.12 -13.10
N ARG A 220 -11.40 4.81 -13.03
CA ARG A 220 -12.30 3.86 -12.36
C ARG A 220 -12.43 4.13 -10.87
N LEU A 221 -11.35 4.54 -10.20
CA LEU A 221 -11.42 4.97 -8.80
C LEU A 221 -12.22 6.28 -8.64
N THR A 222 -12.12 7.21 -9.60
CA THR A 222 -12.95 8.42 -9.62
C THR A 222 -14.45 8.08 -9.77
N GLU A 223 -14.78 7.14 -10.67
CA GLU A 223 -16.13 6.62 -10.85
C GLU A 223 -16.63 5.92 -9.57
N LEU A 224 -15.79 5.07 -8.94
CA LEU A 224 -16.12 4.42 -7.68
C LEU A 224 -16.48 5.43 -6.58
N VAL A 225 -15.65 6.47 -6.40
CA VAL A 225 -15.91 7.52 -5.39
C VAL A 225 -17.15 8.33 -5.72
N ALA A 226 -17.41 8.61 -7.00
CA ALA A 226 -18.58 9.36 -7.42
C ALA A 226 -19.90 8.59 -7.21
N ASP A 227 -19.90 7.29 -7.49
CA ASP A 227 -21.10 6.47 -7.55
C ASP A 227 -21.38 5.72 -6.23
N HIS A 228 -20.34 5.48 -5.39
CA HIS A 228 -20.40 4.61 -4.22
C HIS A 228 -19.73 5.19 -2.97
N SER A 229 -19.67 6.51 -2.82
CA SER A 229 -19.04 7.16 -1.64
C SER A 229 -19.74 6.85 -0.30
N GLU A 230 -20.97 6.37 -0.32
CA GLU A 230 -21.69 5.93 0.88
C GLU A 230 -21.31 4.49 1.27
N ASP A 231 -20.87 3.68 0.30
CA ASP A 231 -20.54 2.27 0.49
C ASP A 231 -19.03 2.04 0.66
N VAL A 232 -18.19 2.87 0.00
CA VAL A 232 -16.74 2.65 -0.09
C VAL A 232 -15.96 3.93 0.23
N THR A 233 -15.17 3.87 1.30
CA THR A 233 -14.16 4.90 1.60
C THR A 233 -12.86 4.53 0.92
N VAL A 234 -12.36 5.39 0.01
CA VAL A 234 -11.09 5.19 -0.73
C VAL A 234 -10.03 6.13 -0.19
N PHE A 235 -8.84 5.61 0.06
CA PHE A 235 -7.65 6.38 0.40
C PHE A 235 -6.40 5.78 -0.23
N CYS A 236 -5.32 6.56 -0.35
CA CYS A 236 -4.03 6.12 -0.88
C CYS A 236 -2.93 6.25 0.17
N SER A 237 -1.75 5.70 -0.13
CA SER A 237 -0.63 5.66 0.80
C SER A 237 -0.10 7.05 1.18
N HIS A 238 -0.17 8.02 0.25
CA HIS A 238 0.53 9.31 0.42
C HIS A 238 -0.38 10.49 0.73
N ASP A 239 -1.69 10.26 0.93
CA ASP A 239 -2.67 11.30 1.28
C ASP A 239 -2.64 11.64 2.77
N SER A 240 -1.91 12.70 3.14
CA SER A 240 -1.82 13.16 4.53
C SER A 240 -3.15 13.68 5.10
N ALA A 241 -4.08 14.14 4.26
CA ALA A 241 -5.38 14.59 4.70
C ALA A 241 -6.31 13.41 5.02
N ALA A 242 -6.30 12.38 4.18
CA ALA A 242 -7.00 11.11 4.46
C ALA A 242 -6.41 10.45 5.72
N PHE A 243 -5.07 10.42 5.85
CA PHE A 243 -4.42 9.89 7.05
C PHE A 243 -4.89 10.61 8.32
N ALA A 244 -4.86 11.94 8.36
CA ALA A 244 -5.29 12.71 9.54
C ALA A 244 -6.77 12.46 9.90
N ARG A 245 -7.64 12.25 8.91
CA ARG A 245 -9.04 11.92 9.12
C ARG A 245 -9.22 10.51 9.66
N LEU A 246 -8.67 9.51 8.96
CA LEU A 246 -8.87 8.10 9.29
C LEU A 246 -8.14 7.67 10.57
N ALA A 247 -6.96 8.22 10.86
CA ALA A 247 -6.23 7.92 12.09
C ALA A 247 -6.94 8.45 13.37
N SER A 248 -7.90 9.38 13.22
CA SER A 248 -8.73 9.84 14.34
C SER A 248 -10.03 9.02 14.51
N GLU A 249 -10.38 8.23 13.52
CA GLU A 249 -11.55 7.36 13.50
C GLU A 249 -11.04 5.92 13.74
N VAL A 250 -11.15 5.42 14.98
CA VAL A 250 -10.99 3.98 15.24
C VAL A 250 -12.24 3.32 14.70
N VAL A 251 -12.10 2.62 13.58
CA VAL A 251 -13.20 1.90 12.91
C VAL A 251 -13.31 0.48 13.44
#